data_e656f00ea748f026acea8a509952c675
#
_entry.id   e656f00ea748f026acea8a509952c675
#
_cell.length_a   1.000
_cell.length_b   1.000
_cell.length_c   1.000
_cell.angle_alpha   90.00
_cell.angle_beta   90.00
_cell.angle_gamma   90.00
#
_symmetry.space_group_name_H-M   'P 1'
#
loop_
_entity.id
_entity.type
_entity.pdbx_description
1 polymer ?
#
loop_
_entity_poly.entity_id
_entity_poly.type
_entity_poly.pdbx_seq_one_letter_code
_entity_poly.pdbx_strand_id
1 'polypeptide(L)'
;MDKTKLLDKLGADKEDRARKGMLYGMGVGAAIGVVIAALALFKGDVLASLFSGSDRDIARVFEYLRGFAPEAVLTSVLFSFLGYFNGHSRSTFVMVQSIAQAFLIRLPVSYFMSIQPGASLTGVGLAVPLSTVFGIAMCLVYYRRMNQKTQATPSDASLALDEPDSQAYNPEVSTVIAISRSYGAGGRTVGRMVAQQLGIPFYDKSLLASTAQRSGLSVQYVASIDEKARSLVEQIYTLDQPEPLHSIADRAQREVIEQIASAGGCVIVGRRADQVLAGRPNLLRVFITSSVENRAARIAQRDNLTADKALAQVRRADRERADYCNSLSSVKWGEAASYDLCLDTQHLGLEGAAELIVAAARLKQSNAERTA
;
A
#
# COMPACT_ATOMS: atom_id res chain seq x y z
N MET A 1 15.94 29.54 -5.84
CA MET A 1 15.80 28.13 -6.24
C MET A 1 14.57 27.59 -5.55
N ASP A 2 13.54 27.34 -6.32
CA ASP A 2 12.16 27.15 -5.86
C ASP A 2 12.03 25.82 -5.10
N LYS A 3 11.65 25.88 -3.81
CA LYS A 3 11.48 24.70 -2.95
C LYS A 3 10.44 23.70 -3.50
N THR A 4 9.48 24.20 -4.28
CA THR A 4 8.46 23.39 -4.96
C THR A 4 9.07 22.46 -6.01
N LYS A 5 10.05 22.94 -6.80
CA LYS A 5 10.76 22.12 -7.79
C LYS A 5 11.68 21.05 -7.17
N LEU A 6 12.13 21.25 -5.92
CA LEU A 6 12.94 20.26 -5.20
C LEU A 6 12.05 19.15 -4.61
N LEU A 7 10.85 19.49 -4.15
CA LEU A 7 9.87 18.53 -3.61
C LEU A 7 9.22 17.68 -4.73
N ASP A 8 8.97 18.26 -5.90
CA ASP A 8 8.53 17.54 -7.09
C ASP A 8 9.56 16.51 -7.61
N LYS A 9 10.85 16.73 -7.31
CA LYS A 9 11.92 15.77 -7.64
C LYS A 9 12.03 14.60 -6.66
N LEU A 10 11.50 14.75 -5.44
CA LEU A 10 11.66 13.74 -4.36
C LEU A 10 10.49 12.76 -4.23
N GLY A 11 9.31 13.03 -4.79
CA GLY A 11 8.08 12.25 -4.57
C GLY A 11 7.36 11.73 -5.82
N ALA A 12 7.81 12.08 -7.04
CA ALA A 12 7.17 11.59 -8.26
C ALA A 12 7.46 10.11 -8.45
N ASP A 13 6.39 9.33 -8.59
CA ASP A 13 6.30 7.92 -8.97
C ASP A 13 7.19 7.61 -10.18
N LYS A 14 8.46 7.36 -9.91
CA LYS A 14 9.42 6.94 -10.92
C LYS A 14 9.92 5.56 -10.54
N GLU A 15 9.19 4.55 -10.98
CA GLU A 15 9.61 3.15 -10.88
C GLU A 15 11.06 2.98 -11.38
N ASP A 16 11.45 3.74 -12.41
CA ASP A 16 12.83 3.83 -12.89
C ASP A 16 13.82 4.34 -11.82
N ARG A 17 13.42 5.23 -10.92
CA ARG A 17 14.27 5.69 -9.82
C ARG A 17 14.40 4.63 -8.74
N ALA A 18 13.31 3.94 -8.39
CA ALA A 18 13.33 2.85 -7.42
C ALA A 18 14.21 1.70 -7.95
N ARG A 19 14.07 1.36 -9.23
CA ARG A 19 14.92 0.40 -9.94
C ARG A 19 16.40 0.78 -9.94
N LYS A 20 16.71 2.00 -10.31
CA LYS A 20 18.09 2.52 -10.27
C LYS A 20 18.64 2.51 -8.85
N GLY A 21 17.84 2.95 -7.86
CA GLY A 21 18.22 2.92 -6.45
C GLY A 21 18.53 1.51 -5.97
N MET A 22 17.70 0.52 -6.32
CA MET A 22 17.96 -0.89 -6.03
C MET A 22 19.27 -1.38 -6.66
N LEU A 23 19.51 -1.09 -7.94
CA LEU A 23 20.73 -1.51 -8.65
C LEU A 23 22.00 -0.84 -8.09
N TYR A 24 21.94 0.45 -7.75
CA TYR A 24 23.05 1.14 -7.09
C TYR A 24 23.31 0.57 -5.69
N GLY A 25 22.25 0.30 -4.93
CA GLY A 25 22.34 -0.36 -3.61
C GLY A 25 23.00 -1.73 -3.71
N MET A 26 22.61 -2.54 -4.71
CA MET A 26 23.26 -3.83 -5.00
C MET A 26 24.75 -3.65 -5.34
N GLY A 27 25.09 -2.70 -6.20
CA GLY A 27 26.48 -2.49 -6.64
C GLY A 27 27.38 -2.04 -5.49
N VAL A 28 26.97 -1.02 -4.74
CA VAL A 28 27.74 -0.51 -3.60
C VAL A 28 27.84 -1.57 -2.49
N GLY A 29 26.71 -2.21 -2.16
CA GLY A 29 26.67 -3.25 -1.14
C GLY A 29 27.51 -4.47 -1.52
N ALA A 30 27.48 -4.91 -2.80
CA ALA A 30 28.32 -6.00 -3.29
C ALA A 30 29.83 -5.65 -3.21
N ALA A 31 30.21 -4.42 -3.56
CA ALA A 31 31.59 -3.96 -3.44
C ALA A 31 32.11 -4.02 -1.99
N ILE A 32 31.30 -3.53 -1.04
CA ILE A 32 31.61 -3.64 0.38
C ILE A 32 31.64 -5.11 0.82
N GLY A 33 30.66 -5.91 0.36
CA GLY A 33 30.57 -7.34 0.66
C GLY A 33 31.80 -8.11 0.18
N VAL A 34 32.37 -7.78 -0.99
CA VAL A 34 33.61 -8.39 -1.48
C VAL A 34 34.80 -8.09 -0.56
N VAL A 35 34.91 -6.85 -0.07
CA VAL A 35 35.97 -6.49 0.88
C VAL A 35 35.83 -7.29 2.18
N ILE A 36 34.60 -7.39 2.71
CA ILE A 36 34.32 -8.15 3.95
C ILE A 36 34.61 -9.65 3.72
N ALA A 37 34.17 -10.21 2.58
CA ALA A 37 34.43 -11.60 2.24
C ALA A 37 35.94 -11.88 2.12
N ALA A 38 36.69 -10.99 1.48
CA ALA A 38 38.15 -11.10 1.39
C ALA A 38 38.81 -11.07 2.79
N LEU A 39 38.40 -10.16 3.65
CA LEU A 39 38.86 -10.11 5.04
C LEU A 39 38.54 -11.39 5.80
N ALA A 40 37.33 -11.95 5.66
CA ALA A 40 36.94 -13.20 6.29
C ALA A 40 37.76 -14.41 5.77
N LEU A 41 38.09 -14.44 4.46
CA LEU A 41 38.84 -15.52 3.85
C LEU A 41 40.35 -15.46 4.18
N PHE A 42 40.96 -14.26 4.15
CA PHE A 42 42.42 -14.10 4.27
C PHE A 42 42.90 -13.71 5.68
N LYS A 43 42.00 -13.08 6.50
CA LYS A 43 42.31 -12.59 7.83
C LYS A 43 41.23 -12.98 8.85
N GLY A 44 40.51 -14.08 8.60
CA GLY A 44 39.46 -14.56 9.48
C GLY A 44 39.98 -15.02 10.84
N ASP A 45 41.25 -15.40 10.95
CA ASP A 45 41.96 -15.66 12.20
C ASP A 45 42.00 -14.43 13.12
N VAL A 46 42.30 -13.25 12.56
CA VAL A 46 42.26 -11.98 13.29
C VAL A 46 40.84 -11.63 13.73
N LEU A 47 39.85 -11.85 12.86
CA LEU A 47 38.45 -11.62 13.22
C LEU A 47 37.99 -12.58 14.32
N ALA A 48 38.40 -13.85 14.26
CA ALA A 48 38.07 -14.86 15.26
C ALA A 48 38.74 -14.57 16.63
N SER A 49 39.94 -14.02 16.64
CA SER A 49 40.64 -13.66 17.87
C SER A 49 39.95 -12.53 18.67
N LEU A 50 39.07 -11.75 18.05
CA LEU A 50 38.24 -10.76 18.73
C LEU A 50 37.20 -11.42 19.67
N PHE A 51 36.84 -12.68 19.42
CA PHE A 51 35.78 -13.38 20.14
C PHE A 51 36.30 -14.46 21.10
N SER A 52 37.51 -14.98 20.89
CA SER A 52 38.13 -15.99 21.77
C SER A 52 39.63 -15.82 21.85
N GLY A 53 40.19 -16.10 23.01
CA GLY A 53 41.64 -16.17 23.23
C GLY A 53 42.21 -17.59 23.09
N SER A 54 41.38 -18.59 22.72
CA SER A 54 41.80 -19.98 22.56
C SER A 54 42.15 -20.28 21.09
N ASP A 55 43.37 -20.72 20.83
CA ASP A 55 43.81 -21.06 19.44
C ASP A 55 42.91 -22.12 18.78
N ARG A 56 42.39 -23.05 19.59
CA ARG A 56 41.45 -24.09 19.06
C ARG A 56 40.14 -23.49 18.60
N ASP A 57 39.59 -22.53 19.33
CA ASP A 57 38.32 -21.88 18.99
C ASP A 57 38.51 -20.92 17.82
N ILE A 58 39.63 -20.21 17.78
CA ILE A 58 40.01 -19.35 16.64
C ILE A 58 40.06 -20.16 15.35
N ALA A 59 40.71 -21.34 15.38
CA ALA A 59 40.80 -22.21 14.19
C ALA A 59 39.41 -22.69 13.73
N ARG A 60 38.53 -23.05 14.66
CA ARG A 60 37.15 -23.49 14.35
C ARG A 60 36.28 -22.37 13.80
N VAL A 61 36.35 -21.18 14.39
CA VAL A 61 35.63 -20.00 13.89
C VAL A 61 36.13 -19.63 12.50
N PHE A 62 37.43 -19.67 12.28
CA PHE A 62 38.00 -19.39 10.96
C PHE A 62 37.56 -20.42 9.92
N GLU A 63 37.50 -21.70 10.25
CA GLU A 63 36.96 -22.73 9.38
C GLU A 63 35.49 -22.46 9.00
N TYR A 64 34.64 -22.04 9.94
CA TYR A 64 33.26 -21.63 9.69
C TYR A 64 33.20 -20.39 8.79
N LEU A 65 34.01 -19.36 9.05
CA LEU A 65 34.03 -18.11 8.30
C LEU A 65 34.40 -18.31 6.83
N ARG A 66 35.24 -19.30 6.50
CA ARG A 66 35.53 -19.65 5.11
C ARG A 66 34.27 -20.09 4.33
N GLY A 67 33.42 -20.89 4.94
CA GLY A 67 32.15 -21.29 4.35
C GLY A 67 31.12 -20.15 4.29
N PHE A 68 31.14 -19.28 5.28
CA PHE A 68 30.23 -18.15 5.41
C PHE A 68 30.59 -16.92 4.55
N ALA A 69 31.88 -16.77 4.18
CA ALA A 69 32.38 -15.56 3.50
C ALA A 69 31.55 -15.09 2.29
N PRO A 70 31.04 -15.97 1.39
CA PRO A 70 30.22 -15.55 0.24
C PRO A 70 28.92 -14.84 0.64
N GLU A 71 28.43 -15.08 1.86
CA GLU A 71 27.20 -14.46 2.38
C GLU A 71 27.28 -12.93 2.39
N ALA A 72 28.45 -12.36 2.68
CA ALA A 72 28.64 -10.92 2.73
C ALA A 72 28.25 -10.20 1.41
N VAL A 73 28.50 -10.85 0.28
CA VAL A 73 28.10 -10.34 -1.04
C VAL A 73 26.63 -10.62 -1.33
N LEU A 74 26.19 -11.85 -1.08
CA LEU A 74 24.83 -12.30 -1.40
C LEU A 74 23.77 -11.56 -0.56
N THR A 75 24.05 -11.31 0.71
CA THR A 75 23.17 -10.57 1.62
C THR A 75 22.88 -9.16 1.10
N SER A 76 23.86 -8.45 0.56
CA SER A 76 23.64 -7.09 0.03
C SER A 76 22.70 -7.10 -1.17
N VAL A 77 22.79 -8.11 -2.04
CA VAL A 77 21.86 -8.31 -3.16
C VAL A 77 20.45 -8.63 -2.64
N LEU A 78 20.35 -9.56 -1.70
CA LEU A 78 19.06 -9.93 -1.11
C LEU A 78 18.38 -8.74 -0.44
N PHE A 79 19.08 -8.00 0.43
CA PHE A 79 18.50 -6.84 1.12
C PHE A 79 18.07 -5.72 0.17
N SER A 80 18.75 -5.54 -0.95
CA SER A 80 18.32 -4.58 -1.98
C SER A 80 16.97 -4.98 -2.60
N PHE A 81 16.74 -6.27 -2.86
CA PHE A 81 15.43 -6.77 -3.28
C PHE A 81 14.37 -6.60 -2.18
N LEU A 82 14.71 -6.95 -0.93
CA LEU A 82 13.76 -6.82 0.18
C LEU A 82 13.37 -5.37 0.41
N GLY A 83 14.33 -4.43 0.33
CA GLY A 83 14.08 -2.99 0.36
C GLY A 83 13.16 -2.53 -0.77
N TYR A 84 13.41 -2.99 -1.99
CA TYR A 84 12.56 -2.70 -3.15
C TYR A 84 11.13 -3.21 -2.95
N PHE A 85 10.93 -4.47 -2.50
CA PHE A 85 9.62 -5.02 -2.26
C PHE A 85 8.88 -4.37 -1.09
N ASN A 86 9.59 -4.02 -0.02
CA ASN A 86 9.01 -3.26 1.10
C ASN A 86 8.55 -1.87 0.64
N GLY A 87 9.35 -1.19 -0.20
CA GLY A 87 8.96 0.09 -0.81
C GLY A 87 7.72 0.00 -1.71
N HIS A 88 7.46 -1.18 -2.28
CA HIS A 88 6.26 -1.47 -3.09
C HIS A 88 5.12 -2.12 -2.28
N SER A 89 5.11 -1.99 -0.95
CA SER A 89 4.08 -2.55 -0.05
C SER A 89 3.90 -4.08 -0.19
N ARG A 90 4.98 -4.81 -0.47
CA ARG A 90 5.00 -6.27 -0.62
C ARG A 90 5.65 -6.99 0.56
N SER A 91 5.55 -6.43 1.76
CA SER A 91 6.14 -6.97 3.00
C SER A 91 5.70 -8.40 3.33
N THR A 92 4.47 -8.80 2.97
CA THR A 92 4.01 -10.20 3.12
C THR A 92 4.86 -11.19 2.32
N PHE A 93 5.26 -10.82 1.08
CA PHE A 93 6.17 -11.65 0.29
C PHE A 93 7.54 -11.74 0.97
N VAL A 94 8.07 -10.62 1.46
CA VAL A 94 9.35 -10.55 2.19
C VAL A 94 9.34 -11.48 3.40
N MET A 95 8.27 -11.47 4.19
CA MET A 95 8.10 -12.35 5.34
C MET A 95 8.05 -13.84 4.93
N VAL A 96 7.23 -14.19 3.95
CA VAL A 96 7.11 -15.58 3.45
C VAL A 96 8.44 -16.07 2.90
N GLN A 97 9.15 -15.25 2.13
CA GLN A 97 10.46 -15.56 1.58
C GLN A 97 11.50 -15.81 2.68
N SER A 98 11.54 -14.96 3.72
CA SER A 98 12.50 -15.11 4.82
C SER A 98 12.23 -16.38 5.63
N ILE A 99 10.97 -16.71 5.91
CA ILE A 99 10.58 -17.96 6.59
C ILE A 99 10.95 -19.17 5.71
N ALA A 100 10.59 -19.15 4.43
CA ALA A 100 10.90 -20.24 3.51
C ALA A 100 12.42 -20.48 3.40
N GLN A 101 13.21 -19.40 3.26
CA GLN A 101 14.67 -19.47 3.21
C GLN A 101 15.26 -20.12 4.46
N ALA A 102 14.78 -19.73 5.66
CA ALA A 102 15.27 -20.26 6.93
C ALA A 102 14.90 -21.73 7.14
N PHE A 103 13.62 -22.06 6.98
CA PHE A 103 13.10 -23.38 7.36
C PHE A 103 13.26 -24.43 6.26
N LEU A 104 13.16 -24.06 4.96
CA LEU A 104 13.26 -25.04 3.88
C LEU A 104 14.70 -25.31 3.43
N ILE A 105 15.61 -24.34 3.60
CA ILE A 105 16.97 -24.47 3.10
C ILE A 105 18.00 -24.40 4.23
N ARG A 106 18.03 -23.30 4.98
CA ARG A 106 19.10 -23.06 5.95
C ARG A 106 19.17 -24.15 7.03
N LEU A 107 18.05 -24.46 7.69
CA LEU A 107 18.01 -25.47 8.74
C LEU A 107 18.29 -26.87 8.21
N PRO A 108 17.63 -27.40 7.14
CA PRO A 108 17.89 -28.74 6.64
C PRO A 108 19.32 -28.90 6.12
N VAL A 109 19.85 -27.90 5.39
CA VAL A 109 21.22 -27.98 4.85
C VAL A 109 22.26 -27.95 5.99
N SER A 110 22.10 -27.06 6.98
CA SER A 110 22.98 -27.03 8.15
C SER A 110 22.97 -28.35 8.91
N TYR A 111 21.77 -28.93 9.13
CA TYR A 111 21.62 -30.22 9.79
C TYR A 111 22.28 -31.33 8.99
N PHE A 112 21.99 -31.42 7.70
CA PHE A 112 22.58 -32.45 6.84
C PHE A 112 24.12 -32.37 6.80
N MET A 113 24.67 -31.16 6.67
CA MET A 113 26.13 -30.96 6.69
C MET A 113 26.78 -31.27 8.04
N SER A 114 26.03 -31.17 9.14
CA SER A 114 26.56 -31.45 10.50
C SER A 114 26.62 -32.93 10.83
N ILE A 115 25.81 -33.80 10.20
CA ILE A 115 25.73 -35.24 10.50
C ILE A 115 26.60 -36.10 9.56
N GLN A 116 27.23 -35.51 8.54
CA GLN A 116 28.08 -36.25 7.59
C GLN A 116 29.34 -36.81 8.30
N PRO A 117 29.79 -38.03 7.94
CA PRO A 117 31.08 -38.52 8.38
C PRO A 117 32.22 -37.59 7.90
N GLY A 118 32.95 -36.98 8.83
CA GLY A 118 33.93 -35.97 8.53
C GLY A 118 33.39 -34.55 8.35
N ALA A 119 32.24 -34.26 8.98
CA ALA A 119 31.62 -32.94 8.97
C ALA A 119 32.63 -31.82 9.28
N SER A 120 32.74 -30.84 8.37
CA SER A 120 33.58 -29.66 8.55
C SER A 120 32.73 -28.44 8.86
N LEU A 121 33.25 -27.51 9.68
CA LEU A 121 32.55 -26.28 9.98
C LEU A 121 32.43 -25.38 8.73
N THR A 122 33.31 -25.50 7.76
CA THR A 122 33.17 -24.86 6.44
C THR A 122 31.90 -25.31 5.74
N GLY A 123 31.58 -26.62 5.76
CA GLY A 123 30.34 -27.16 5.17
C GLY A 123 29.10 -26.60 5.84
N VAL A 124 29.09 -26.56 7.17
CA VAL A 124 27.97 -25.94 7.91
C VAL A 124 27.86 -24.43 7.62
N GLY A 125 28.98 -23.74 7.50
CA GLY A 125 29.02 -22.31 7.11
C GLY A 125 28.43 -22.02 5.74
N LEU A 126 28.59 -22.95 4.76
CA LEU A 126 28.01 -22.83 3.42
C LEU A 126 26.47 -22.91 3.37
N ALA A 127 25.82 -23.42 4.40
CA ALA A 127 24.37 -23.51 4.44
C ALA A 127 23.71 -22.11 4.38
N VAL A 128 24.38 -21.09 4.89
CA VAL A 128 23.86 -19.70 4.89
C VAL A 128 23.88 -19.10 3.48
N PRO A 129 25.02 -19.04 2.76
CA PRO A 129 25.05 -18.57 1.38
C PRO A 129 24.11 -19.34 0.45
N LEU A 130 24.00 -20.66 0.60
CA LEU A 130 23.06 -21.48 -0.20
C LEU A 130 21.61 -21.06 0.05
N SER A 131 21.23 -20.82 1.30
CA SER A 131 19.90 -20.34 1.62
C SER A 131 19.63 -18.95 1.04
N THR A 132 20.63 -18.08 1.01
CA THR A 132 20.52 -16.72 0.45
C THR A 132 20.40 -16.74 -1.07
N VAL A 133 21.10 -17.64 -1.76
CA VAL A 133 20.92 -17.87 -3.21
C VAL A 133 19.46 -18.29 -3.50
N PHE A 134 18.89 -19.20 -2.71
CA PHE A 134 17.49 -19.56 -2.84
C PHE A 134 16.57 -18.36 -2.62
N GLY A 135 16.82 -17.54 -1.60
CA GLY A 135 16.08 -16.30 -1.34
C GLY A 135 16.14 -15.31 -2.51
N ILE A 136 17.33 -15.12 -3.10
CA ILE A 136 17.51 -14.27 -4.29
C ILE A 136 16.75 -14.84 -5.49
N ALA A 137 16.76 -16.15 -5.70
CA ALA A 137 16.01 -16.80 -6.78
C ALA A 137 14.50 -16.58 -6.61
N MET A 138 13.95 -16.72 -5.40
CA MET A 138 12.55 -16.38 -5.11
C MET A 138 12.24 -14.91 -5.42
N CYS A 139 13.12 -13.99 -5.02
CA CYS A 139 12.98 -12.56 -5.30
C CYS A 139 12.98 -12.27 -6.80
N LEU A 140 13.88 -12.90 -7.57
CA LEU A 140 13.95 -12.75 -9.03
C LEU A 140 12.69 -13.26 -9.74
N VAL A 141 12.18 -14.42 -9.33
CA VAL A 141 10.92 -14.99 -9.89
C VAL A 141 9.76 -14.06 -9.58
N TYR A 142 9.67 -13.58 -8.35
CA TYR A 142 8.60 -12.66 -7.95
C TYR A 142 8.70 -11.32 -8.68
N TYR A 143 9.90 -10.76 -8.81
CA TYR A 143 10.18 -9.53 -9.56
C TYR A 143 9.78 -9.66 -11.04
N ARG A 144 10.15 -10.77 -11.70
CA ARG A 144 9.74 -11.04 -13.09
C ARG A 144 8.22 -11.14 -13.23
N ARG A 145 7.53 -11.86 -12.32
CA ARG A 145 6.07 -11.98 -12.32
C ARG A 145 5.38 -10.65 -12.08
N MET A 146 5.95 -9.80 -11.23
CA MET A 146 5.44 -8.46 -10.98
C MET A 146 5.54 -7.59 -12.24
N ASN A 147 6.70 -7.58 -12.91
CA ASN A 147 6.90 -6.85 -14.16
C ASN A 147 6.02 -7.36 -15.32
N GLN A 148 5.80 -8.67 -15.43
CA GLN A 148 4.93 -9.24 -16.46
C GLN A 148 3.46 -8.86 -16.26
N LYS A 149 2.99 -8.76 -15.01
CA LYS A 149 1.63 -8.29 -14.70
C LYS A 149 1.46 -6.80 -15.02
N THR A 150 2.49 -6.00 -14.89
CA THR A 150 2.47 -4.58 -15.27
C THR A 150 2.43 -4.41 -16.80
N GLN A 151 2.93 -5.38 -17.57
CA GLN A 151 2.87 -5.35 -19.07
C GLN A 151 1.62 -6.05 -19.64
N ALA A 152 0.93 -6.91 -18.88
CA ALA A 152 -0.16 -7.75 -19.37
C ALA A 152 -1.58 -7.20 -19.13
N THR A 153 -1.71 -6.00 -18.53
CA THR A 153 -3.04 -5.39 -18.32
C THR A 153 -3.05 -3.96 -18.88
N PRO A 154 -3.39 -3.80 -20.18
CA PRO A 154 -3.50 -2.46 -20.76
C PRO A 154 -4.69 -1.65 -20.23
N SER A 155 -5.60 -2.26 -19.41
CA SER A 155 -6.82 -1.58 -18.95
C SER A 155 -6.73 -0.93 -17.56
N ASP A 156 -5.72 -1.28 -16.73
CA ASP A 156 -5.53 -0.65 -15.40
C ASP A 156 -4.30 0.26 -15.31
N ALA A 157 -3.43 0.24 -16.32
CA ALA A 157 -2.30 1.19 -16.42
C ALA A 157 -2.77 2.62 -16.79
N SER A 158 -4.02 2.80 -17.25
CA SER A 158 -4.65 4.12 -17.39
C SER A 158 -5.21 4.65 -16.06
N LEU A 159 -5.09 3.87 -14.97
CA LEU A 159 -5.38 4.28 -13.59
C LEU A 159 -4.12 4.69 -12.82
N ALA A 160 -2.98 4.82 -13.51
CA ALA A 160 -1.81 5.48 -12.99
C ALA A 160 -2.17 6.94 -12.72
N LEU A 161 -2.17 7.28 -11.43
CA LEU A 161 -2.02 8.65 -10.94
C LEU A 161 -2.56 9.71 -11.93
N ASP A 162 -3.88 9.73 -12.11
CA ASP A 162 -4.50 10.96 -12.55
C ASP A 162 -4.08 12.00 -11.50
N GLU A 163 -3.12 12.84 -11.86
CA GLU A 163 -3.04 14.16 -11.28
C GLU A 163 -4.47 14.67 -11.21
N PRO A 164 -4.86 15.42 -10.18
CA PRO A 164 -6.18 16.07 -10.18
C PRO A 164 -6.30 16.70 -11.55
N ASP A 165 -7.19 16.11 -12.36
CA ASP A 165 -7.34 16.44 -13.76
C ASP A 165 -7.28 17.95 -13.84
N SER A 166 -6.27 18.51 -14.51
CA SER A 166 -6.06 19.95 -14.64
C SER A 166 -7.11 20.60 -15.54
N GLN A 167 -8.26 19.89 -15.66
CA GLN A 167 -9.47 20.42 -16.27
C GLN A 167 -9.96 21.58 -15.37
N ALA A 168 -10.28 22.66 -15.99
CA ALA A 168 -10.67 23.93 -15.45
C ALA A 168 -11.40 23.80 -14.10
N TYR A 169 -10.68 24.09 -13.01
CA TYR A 169 -11.26 24.24 -11.67
C TYR A 169 -12.35 25.31 -11.74
N ASN A 170 -13.60 24.91 -11.47
CA ASN A 170 -14.72 25.85 -11.39
C ASN A 170 -14.85 26.36 -9.95
N PRO A 171 -14.34 27.56 -9.63
CA PRO A 171 -14.38 28.12 -8.28
C PRO A 171 -15.80 28.50 -7.84
N GLU A 172 -16.77 28.58 -8.77
CA GLU A 172 -18.16 28.90 -8.46
C GLU A 172 -18.89 27.73 -7.77
N VAL A 173 -18.42 26.50 -7.94
CA VAL A 173 -19.00 25.34 -7.26
C VAL A 173 -18.42 25.18 -5.87
N SER A 174 -19.22 25.52 -4.85
CA SER A 174 -18.84 25.40 -3.44
C SER A 174 -19.29 24.09 -2.80
N THR A 175 -20.14 23.29 -3.48
CA THR A 175 -20.72 22.06 -2.93
C THR A 175 -19.67 20.94 -2.81
N VAL A 176 -19.56 20.38 -1.60
CA VAL A 176 -18.75 19.19 -1.31
C VAL A 176 -19.64 17.95 -1.42
N ILE A 177 -19.26 16.99 -2.25
CA ILE A 177 -20.04 15.77 -2.52
C ILE A 177 -19.31 14.57 -1.91
N ALA A 178 -19.89 13.99 -0.84
CA ALA A 178 -19.35 12.78 -0.21
C ALA A 178 -20.13 11.55 -0.70
N ILE A 179 -19.46 10.65 -1.41
CA ILE A 179 -20.07 9.44 -1.98
C ILE A 179 -19.69 8.21 -1.18
N SER A 180 -20.64 7.67 -0.41
CA SER A 180 -20.59 6.34 0.16
C SER A 180 -21.22 5.32 -0.82
N ARG A 181 -20.81 4.04 -0.77
CA ARG A 181 -21.23 3.08 -1.81
C ARG A 181 -21.06 1.63 -1.36
N SER A 182 -21.93 0.77 -1.86
CA SER A 182 -21.76 -0.68 -1.84
C SER A 182 -20.60 -1.12 -2.74
N TYR A 183 -19.93 -2.23 -2.40
CA TYR A 183 -18.81 -2.73 -3.21
C TYR A 183 -19.29 -3.22 -4.58
N GLY A 184 -18.66 -2.77 -5.65
CA GLY A 184 -19.06 -3.10 -7.03
C GLY A 184 -20.22 -2.27 -7.59
N ALA A 185 -20.79 -1.30 -6.84
CA ALA A 185 -21.89 -0.45 -7.31
C ALA A 185 -21.48 0.66 -8.31
N GLY A 186 -20.20 0.78 -8.65
CA GLY A 186 -19.74 1.80 -9.62
C GLY A 186 -19.49 3.19 -9.02
N GLY A 187 -19.55 3.36 -7.71
CA GLY A 187 -19.47 4.68 -7.07
C GLY A 187 -18.20 5.49 -7.36
N ARG A 188 -17.05 4.84 -7.68
CA ARG A 188 -15.85 5.55 -8.12
C ARG A 188 -16.01 6.15 -9.52
N THR A 189 -16.60 5.39 -10.44
CA THR A 189 -16.87 5.83 -11.82
C THR A 189 -17.87 6.98 -11.81
N VAL A 190 -18.99 6.82 -11.09
CA VAL A 190 -20.00 7.88 -10.93
C VAL A 190 -19.39 9.13 -10.32
N GLY A 191 -18.58 9.01 -9.24
CA GLY A 191 -17.93 10.16 -8.61
C GLY A 191 -16.99 10.92 -9.56
N ARG A 192 -16.27 10.21 -10.43
CA ARG A 192 -15.41 10.83 -11.45
C ARG A 192 -16.24 11.56 -12.52
N MET A 193 -17.32 10.96 -12.99
CA MET A 193 -18.25 11.61 -13.92
C MET A 193 -18.85 12.88 -13.34
N VAL A 194 -19.28 12.86 -12.08
CA VAL A 194 -19.81 14.04 -11.36
C VAL A 194 -18.75 15.13 -11.27
N ALA A 195 -17.53 14.80 -10.87
CA ALA A 195 -16.43 15.75 -10.77
C ALA A 195 -16.13 16.40 -12.12
N GLN A 196 -16.10 15.62 -13.20
CA GLN A 196 -15.87 16.08 -14.55
C GLN A 196 -17.00 17.01 -15.04
N GLN A 197 -18.28 16.66 -14.79
CA GLN A 197 -19.43 17.50 -15.22
C GLN A 197 -19.54 18.81 -14.43
N LEU A 198 -19.05 18.86 -13.19
CA LEU A 198 -19.05 20.07 -12.36
C LEU A 198 -17.76 20.87 -12.47
N GLY A 199 -16.70 20.33 -13.09
CA GLY A 199 -15.38 20.95 -13.15
C GLY A 199 -14.71 21.06 -11.78
N ILE A 200 -14.92 20.10 -10.86
CA ILE A 200 -14.39 20.11 -9.49
C ILE A 200 -13.45 18.93 -9.24
N PRO A 201 -12.52 19.04 -8.29
CA PRO A 201 -11.59 17.97 -7.96
C PRO A 201 -12.28 16.68 -7.50
N PHE A 202 -11.70 15.54 -7.87
CA PHE A 202 -12.14 14.21 -7.47
C PHE A 202 -11.11 13.58 -6.52
N TYR A 203 -11.56 13.02 -5.41
CA TYR A 203 -10.71 12.36 -4.43
C TYR A 203 -11.23 10.98 -4.08
N ASP A 204 -10.40 9.97 -4.29
CA ASP A 204 -10.63 8.61 -3.80
C ASP A 204 -9.54 8.16 -2.82
N LYS A 205 -9.51 6.86 -2.48
CA LYS A 205 -8.52 6.28 -1.56
C LYS A 205 -7.07 6.62 -1.93
N SER A 206 -6.72 6.53 -3.21
CA SER A 206 -5.35 6.74 -3.69
C SER A 206 -4.97 8.22 -3.71
N LEU A 207 -5.88 9.08 -4.18
CA LEU A 207 -5.67 10.52 -4.24
C LEU A 207 -5.63 11.18 -2.86
N LEU A 208 -6.46 10.72 -1.91
CA LEU A 208 -6.37 11.17 -0.52
C LEU A 208 -5.01 10.85 0.10
N ALA A 209 -4.45 9.68 -0.22
CA ALA A 209 -3.12 9.29 0.23
C ALA A 209 -2.02 10.18 -0.32
N SER A 210 -2.06 10.46 -1.63
CA SER A 210 -1.06 11.32 -2.28
C SER A 210 -1.17 12.78 -1.81
N THR A 211 -2.38 13.26 -1.54
CA THR A 211 -2.62 14.61 -1.01
C THR A 211 -2.08 14.74 0.42
N ALA A 212 -2.31 13.74 1.28
CA ALA A 212 -1.73 13.70 2.61
C ALA A 212 -0.19 13.73 2.58
N GLN A 213 0.40 12.96 1.68
CA GLN A 213 1.86 12.92 1.51
C GLN A 213 2.43 14.25 1.00
N ARG A 214 1.73 14.95 0.10
CA ARG A 214 2.13 16.26 -0.42
C ARG A 214 1.99 17.38 0.61
N SER A 215 0.97 17.32 1.47
CA SER A 215 0.72 18.33 2.51
C SER A 215 1.60 18.17 3.75
N GLY A 216 2.52 17.19 3.78
CA GLY A 216 3.40 16.94 4.93
C GLY A 216 2.67 16.32 6.12
N LEU A 217 1.41 15.95 5.95
CA LEU A 217 0.62 15.24 6.94
C LEU A 217 1.12 13.80 7.03
N SER A 218 1.52 13.47 8.20
CA SER A 218 2.30 12.36 8.73
C SER A 218 2.37 11.04 7.92
N VAL A 219 3.55 10.44 7.94
CA VAL A 219 3.86 9.03 7.57
C VAL A 219 2.82 8.03 8.17
N GLN A 220 2.19 8.36 9.28
CA GLN A 220 1.14 7.61 9.96
C GLN A 220 -0.16 7.49 9.14
N TYR A 221 -0.53 8.50 8.35
CA TYR A 221 -1.69 8.42 7.45
C TYR A 221 -1.44 7.44 6.30
N VAL A 222 -0.24 7.46 5.71
CA VAL A 222 0.13 6.52 4.63
C VAL A 222 0.12 5.07 5.15
N ALA A 223 0.59 4.83 6.37
CA ALA A 223 0.54 3.52 7.03
C ALA A 223 -0.90 3.05 7.29
N SER A 224 -1.85 3.96 7.58
CA SER A 224 -3.26 3.62 7.82
C SER A 224 -4.04 3.22 6.58
N ILE A 225 -3.54 3.57 5.40
CA ILE A 225 -4.20 3.28 4.11
C ILE A 225 -3.99 1.82 3.70
N ASP A 226 -2.89 1.21 4.14
CA ASP A 226 -2.59 -0.18 3.85
C ASP A 226 -3.11 -1.08 4.99
N GLU A 227 -4.28 -1.70 4.78
CA GLU A 227 -4.92 -2.62 5.74
C GLU A 227 -4.01 -3.80 6.14
N LYS A 228 -2.97 -4.10 5.32
CA LYS A 228 -1.98 -5.15 5.58
C LYS A 228 -0.76 -4.67 6.36
N ALA A 229 -0.43 -3.38 6.31
CA ALA A 229 0.62 -2.80 7.15
C ALA A 229 0.16 -2.64 8.61
N ARG A 230 -1.16 -2.64 8.85
CA ARG A 230 -1.77 -2.51 10.17
C ARG A 230 -1.25 -3.50 11.22
N SER A 231 -1.16 -4.79 10.87
CA SER A 231 -0.79 -5.82 11.83
C SER A 231 0.68 -5.78 12.24
N LEU A 232 1.57 -5.31 11.36
CA LEU A 232 3.01 -5.22 11.64
C LEU A 232 3.36 -3.92 12.39
N VAL A 233 2.72 -2.81 12.04
CA VAL A 233 2.93 -1.52 12.70
C VAL A 233 2.31 -1.55 14.11
N GLU A 234 1.17 -2.21 14.29
CA GLU A 234 0.52 -2.42 15.59
C GLU A 234 1.39 -3.22 16.56
N GLN A 235 2.14 -4.22 16.08
CA GLN A 235 3.10 -4.99 16.90
C GLN A 235 4.36 -4.22 17.29
N ILE A 236 4.80 -3.25 16.48
CA ILE A 236 6.03 -2.49 16.74
C ILE A 236 5.76 -1.27 17.63
N TYR A 237 4.57 -0.65 17.53
CA TYR A 237 4.24 0.60 18.23
C TYR A 237 3.49 0.42 19.57
N THR A 238 3.05 -0.79 19.92
CA THR A 238 2.34 -1.04 21.20
C THR A 238 3.22 -0.96 22.45
N LEU A 239 4.52 -0.75 22.31
CA LEU A 239 5.43 -0.75 23.46
C LEU A 239 5.61 0.62 24.14
N ASP A 240 5.19 1.76 23.53
CA ASP A 240 5.49 3.07 24.12
C ASP A 240 4.52 4.22 23.83
N GLN A 241 3.29 3.97 23.34
CA GLN A 241 2.33 5.06 23.07
C GLN A 241 0.96 4.79 23.72
N PRO A 242 0.38 5.79 24.43
CA PRO A 242 -0.89 5.64 25.14
C PRO A 242 -2.15 5.64 24.26
N GLU A 243 -2.04 5.92 22.97
CA GLU A 243 -3.19 5.93 22.03
C GLU A 243 -3.12 4.79 21.01
N PRO A 244 -4.25 4.09 20.73
CA PRO A 244 -4.33 3.07 19.69
C PRO A 244 -4.03 3.66 18.30
N LEU A 245 -3.25 2.96 17.49
CA LEU A 245 -2.79 3.40 16.17
C LEU A 245 -3.94 3.78 15.22
N HIS A 246 -5.10 3.11 15.35
CA HIS A 246 -6.29 3.41 14.55
C HIS A 246 -6.89 4.79 14.86
N SER A 247 -6.74 5.33 16.07
CA SER A 247 -7.21 6.67 16.42
C SER A 247 -6.35 7.76 15.80
N ILE A 248 -5.03 7.54 15.74
CA ILE A 248 -4.08 8.45 15.09
C ILE A 248 -4.32 8.51 13.58
N ALA A 249 -4.54 7.34 12.99
CA ALA A 249 -4.82 7.19 11.56
C ALA A 249 -6.16 7.82 11.16
N ASP A 250 -7.20 7.65 11.97
CA ASP A 250 -8.52 8.25 11.75
C ASP A 250 -8.46 9.78 11.89
N ARG A 251 -7.70 10.30 12.86
CA ARG A 251 -7.45 11.74 13.03
C ARG A 251 -6.76 12.34 11.81
N ALA A 252 -5.67 11.74 11.35
CA ALA A 252 -4.95 12.22 10.18
C ALA A 252 -5.81 12.18 8.90
N GLN A 253 -6.63 11.12 8.74
CA GLN A 253 -7.59 11.03 7.64
C GLN A 253 -8.65 12.14 7.71
N ARG A 254 -9.16 12.43 8.89
CA ARG A 254 -10.13 13.51 9.14
C ARG A 254 -9.55 14.87 8.76
N GLU A 255 -8.34 15.19 9.22
CA GLU A 255 -7.65 16.44 8.91
C GLU A 255 -7.48 16.67 7.40
N VAL A 256 -7.07 15.64 6.65
CA VAL A 256 -6.94 15.71 5.18
C VAL A 256 -8.30 15.97 4.52
N ILE A 257 -9.34 15.26 4.93
CA ILE A 257 -10.68 15.42 4.35
C ILE A 257 -11.23 16.81 4.65
N GLU A 258 -11.06 17.32 5.86
CA GLU A 258 -11.48 18.66 6.26
C GLU A 258 -10.72 19.75 5.50
N GLN A 259 -9.42 19.59 5.31
CA GLN A 259 -8.58 20.50 4.53
C GLN A 259 -9.01 20.56 3.06
N ILE A 260 -9.22 19.40 2.42
CA ILE A 260 -9.70 19.30 1.04
C ILE A 260 -11.07 19.98 0.90
N ALA A 261 -12.01 19.71 1.79
CA ALA A 261 -13.34 20.27 1.76
C ALA A 261 -13.36 21.79 2.06
N SER A 262 -12.34 22.30 2.73
CA SER A 262 -12.20 23.74 3.01
C SER A 262 -11.59 24.52 1.85
N ALA A 263 -10.92 23.84 0.92
CA ALA A 263 -10.35 24.45 -0.26
C ALA A 263 -11.42 24.77 -1.34
N GLY A 264 -12.63 24.20 -1.25
CA GLY A 264 -13.73 24.47 -2.19
C GLY A 264 -14.56 23.24 -2.51
N GLY A 265 -15.38 23.32 -3.57
CA GLY A 265 -16.18 22.20 -4.04
C GLY A 265 -15.32 21.03 -4.51
N CYS A 266 -15.71 19.82 -4.12
CA CYS A 266 -14.98 18.60 -4.49
C CYS A 266 -15.87 17.36 -4.37
N VAL A 267 -15.46 16.28 -5.03
CA VAL A 267 -16.07 14.95 -4.88
C VAL A 267 -15.13 14.04 -4.10
N ILE A 268 -15.58 13.50 -2.98
CA ILE A 268 -14.81 12.57 -2.15
C ILE A 268 -15.53 11.22 -2.10
N VAL A 269 -14.85 10.14 -2.49
CA VAL A 269 -15.44 8.79 -2.54
C VAL A 269 -14.93 7.93 -1.40
N GLY A 270 -15.80 7.65 -0.43
CA GLY A 270 -15.54 6.81 0.73
C GLY A 270 -14.83 7.50 1.87
N ARG A 271 -14.08 6.71 2.68
CA ARG A 271 -13.30 7.22 3.82
C ARG A 271 -14.15 7.94 4.88
N ARG A 272 -15.44 7.59 4.96
CA ARG A 272 -16.36 8.23 5.89
C ARG A 272 -16.44 9.76 5.72
N ALA A 273 -16.17 10.27 4.50
CA ALA A 273 -16.22 11.71 4.26
C ALA A 273 -17.59 12.30 4.58
N ASP A 274 -18.66 11.54 4.36
CA ASP A 274 -20.04 11.86 4.77
C ASP A 274 -20.22 12.08 6.27
N GLN A 275 -19.45 11.36 7.10
CA GLN A 275 -19.47 11.46 8.55
C GLN A 275 -18.46 12.49 9.07
N VAL A 276 -17.26 12.52 8.49
CA VAL A 276 -16.19 13.48 8.85
C VAL A 276 -16.67 14.92 8.62
N LEU A 277 -17.36 15.14 7.52
CA LEU A 277 -17.85 16.46 7.13
C LEU A 277 -19.29 16.74 7.61
N ALA A 278 -19.86 15.88 8.45
CA ALA A 278 -21.21 16.06 8.97
C ALA A 278 -21.37 17.46 9.62
N GLY A 279 -22.50 18.09 9.34
CA GLY A 279 -22.80 19.45 9.83
C GLY A 279 -22.34 20.59 8.91
N ARG A 280 -21.56 20.33 7.86
CA ARG A 280 -21.25 21.39 6.87
C ARG A 280 -22.48 21.69 6.02
N PRO A 281 -22.87 22.97 5.86
CA PRO A 281 -24.09 23.35 5.13
C PRO A 281 -24.01 23.03 3.62
N ASN A 282 -22.79 23.05 3.05
CA ASN A 282 -22.54 22.76 1.65
C ASN A 282 -22.22 21.29 1.34
N LEU A 283 -22.42 20.36 2.29
CA LEU A 283 -22.17 18.93 2.10
C LEU A 283 -23.40 18.24 1.47
N LEU A 284 -23.19 17.54 0.36
CA LEU A 284 -24.16 16.60 -0.23
C LEU A 284 -23.70 15.17 0.04
N ARG A 285 -24.49 14.42 0.84
CA ARG A 285 -24.20 13.03 1.20
C ARG A 285 -24.95 12.09 0.26
N VAL A 286 -24.20 11.28 -0.47
CA VAL A 286 -24.74 10.35 -1.47
C VAL A 286 -24.38 8.91 -1.13
N PHE A 287 -25.38 8.01 -1.25
CA PHE A 287 -25.13 6.57 -1.21
C PHE A 287 -25.45 5.92 -2.55
N ILE A 288 -24.49 5.16 -3.09
CA ILE A 288 -24.65 4.45 -4.37
C ILE A 288 -24.71 2.95 -4.10
N THR A 289 -25.77 2.31 -4.56
CA THR A 289 -25.98 0.87 -4.42
C THR A 289 -26.35 0.22 -5.75
N SER A 290 -26.49 -1.10 -5.74
CA SER A 290 -27.05 -1.95 -6.79
C SER A 290 -27.34 -3.32 -6.19
N SER A 291 -28.12 -4.18 -6.84
CA SER A 291 -28.36 -5.54 -6.35
C SER A 291 -27.05 -6.30 -6.18
N VAL A 292 -27.04 -7.22 -5.23
CA VAL A 292 -25.82 -8.01 -4.91
C VAL A 292 -25.35 -8.79 -6.14
N GLU A 293 -26.30 -9.33 -6.91
CA GLU A 293 -26.08 -10.12 -8.13
C GLU A 293 -25.43 -9.28 -9.23
N ASN A 294 -25.97 -8.08 -9.48
CA ASN A 294 -25.42 -7.17 -10.48
C ASN A 294 -24.00 -6.71 -10.12
N ARG A 295 -23.77 -6.43 -8.84
CA ARG A 295 -22.44 -6.07 -8.33
C ARG A 295 -21.45 -7.24 -8.42
N ALA A 296 -21.90 -8.46 -8.10
CA ALA A 296 -21.10 -9.67 -8.23
C ALA A 296 -20.73 -9.95 -9.69
N ALA A 297 -21.68 -9.81 -10.63
CA ALA A 297 -21.39 -9.97 -12.06
C ALA A 297 -20.34 -8.96 -12.55
N ARG A 298 -20.45 -7.69 -12.16
CA ARG A 298 -19.47 -6.65 -12.49
C ARG A 298 -18.08 -6.94 -11.92
N ILE A 299 -18.00 -7.46 -10.69
CA ILE A 299 -16.75 -7.84 -10.05
C ILE A 299 -16.16 -9.10 -10.68
N ALA A 300 -16.99 -10.09 -11.03
CA ALA A 300 -16.54 -11.29 -11.72
C ALA A 300 -15.86 -10.95 -13.06
N GLN A 301 -16.47 -10.06 -13.83
CA GLN A 301 -15.91 -9.59 -15.10
C GLN A 301 -14.62 -8.78 -14.91
N ARG A 302 -14.60 -7.82 -13.96
CA ARG A 302 -13.44 -6.96 -13.71
C ARG A 302 -12.22 -7.73 -13.22
N ASP A 303 -12.43 -8.66 -12.28
CA ASP A 303 -11.34 -9.35 -11.56
C ASP A 303 -11.08 -10.77 -12.10
N ASN A 304 -11.79 -11.16 -13.19
CA ASN A 304 -11.75 -12.49 -13.80
C ASN A 304 -11.97 -13.62 -12.77
N LEU A 305 -13.05 -13.50 -11.99
CA LEU A 305 -13.44 -14.43 -10.94
C LEU A 305 -14.64 -15.26 -11.33
N THR A 306 -14.80 -16.44 -10.70
CA THR A 306 -16.07 -17.19 -10.76
C THR A 306 -17.19 -16.44 -10.04
N ALA A 307 -18.45 -16.66 -10.43
CA ALA A 307 -19.61 -15.99 -9.85
C ALA A 307 -19.66 -16.13 -8.31
N ASP A 308 -19.40 -17.34 -7.79
CA ASP A 308 -19.41 -17.61 -6.35
C ASP A 308 -18.33 -16.85 -5.60
N LYS A 309 -17.11 -16.78 -6.16
CA LYS A 309 -16.01 -16.01 -5.56
C LYS A 309 -16.30 -14.52 -5.57
N ALA A 310 -16.85 -14.00 -6.66
CA ALA A 310 -17.24 -12.60 -6.76
C ALA A 310 -18.36 -12.26 -5.78
N LEU A 311 -19.37 -13.12 -5.64
CA LEU A 311 -20.45 -12.97 -4.66
C LEU A 311 -19.94 -12.94 -3.22
N ALA A 312 -19.07 -13.88 -2.89
CA ALA A 312 -18.43 -13.94 -1.56
C ALA A 312 -17.61 -12.66 -1.28
N GLN A 313 -16.85 -12.18 -2.28
CA GLN A 313 -16.05 -10.96 -2.19
C GLN A 313 -16.92 -9.72 -1.96
N VAL A 314 -18.03 -9.58 -2.70
CA VAL A 314 -18.98 -8.47 -2.55
C VAL A 314 -19.56 -8.44 -1.13
N ARG A 315 -20.08 -9.57 -0.64
CA ARG A 315 -20.67 -9.68 0.69
C ARG A 315 -19.65 -9.43 1.80
N ARG A 316 -18.42 -9.89 1.64
CA ARG A 316 -17.35 -9.66 2.58
C ARG A 316 -16.96 -8.18 2.63
N ALA A 317 -16.74 -7.56 1.48
CA ALA A 317 -16.34 -6.15 1.40
C ALA A 317 -17.39 -5.19 1.94
N ASP A 318 -18.69 -5.50 1.75
CA ASP A 318 -19.77 -4.70 2.33
C ASP A 318 -19.84 -4.84 3.85
N ARG A 319 -19.66 -6.04 4.39
CA ARG A 319 -19.59 -6.25 5.86
C ARG A 319 -18.42 -5.48 6.46
N GLU A 320 -17.21 -5.64 5.92
CA GLU A 320 -16.01 -4.94 6.39
C GLU A 320 -16.20 -3.41 6.38
N ARG A 321 -16.89 -2.86 5.37
CA ARG A 321 -17.23 -1.43 5.32
C ARG A 321 -18.26 -1.03 6.35
N ALA A 322 -19.32 -1.81 6.48
CA ALA A 322 -20.37 -1.55 7.48
C ALA A 322 -19.78 -1.57 8.89
N ASP A 323 -18.99 -2.59 9.22
CA ASP A 323 -18.34 -2.73 10.51
C ASP A 323 -17.40 -1.55 10.79
N TYR A 324 -16.58 -1.15 9.81
CA TYR A 324 -15.69 0.01 9.93
C TYR A 324 -16.44 1.32 10.12
N CYS A 325 -17.50 1.57 9.35
CA CYS A 325 -18.26 2.81 9.46
C CYS A 325 -19.07 2.87 10.77
N ASN A 326 -19.71 1.76 11.13
CA ASN A 326 -20.58 1.68 12.30
C ASN A 326 -19.79 1.70 13.62
N SER A 327 -18.54 1.18 13.64
CA SER A 327 -17.71 1.21 14.86
C SER A 327 -17.24 2.61 15.27
N LEU A 328 -17.24 3.55 14.33
CA LEU A 328 -16.73 4.91 14.53
C LEU A 328 -17.81 6.00 14.47
N SER A 329 -19.08 5.61 14.32
CA SER A 329 -20.20 6.56 14.19
C SER A 329 -21.51 5.94 14.69
N SER A 330 -22.41 6.78 15.21
CA SER A 330 -23.80 6.41 15.52
C SER A 330 -24.69 6.26 14.27
N VAL A 331 -24.19 6.67 13.11
CA VAL A 331 -24.90 6.61 11.82
C VAL A 331 -24.66 5.26 11.17
N LYS A 332 -25.73 4.56 10.82
CA LYS A 332 -25.63 3.25 10.17
C LYS A 332 -25.27 3.38 8.69
N TRP A 333 -24.23 2.68 8.28
CA TRP A 333 -23.81 2.64 6.89
C TRP A 333 -24.88 2.00 5.99
N GLY A 334 -25.23 2.68 4.90
CA GLY A 334 -26.22 2.21 3.93
C GLY A 334 -27.67 2.44 4.33
N GLU A 335 -27.96 3.02 5.48
CA GLU A 335 -29.30 3.42 5.89
C GLU A 335 -29.70 4.72 5.17
N ALA A 336 -30.84 4.69 4.46
CA ALA A 336 -31.28 5.80 3.61
C ALA A 336 -31.40 7.14 4.35
N ALA A 337 -31.83 7.12 5.62
CA ALA A 337 -31.95 8.32 6.46
C ALA A 337 -30.61 9.02 6.74
N SER A 338 -29.49 8.35 6.50
CA SER A 338 -28.15 8.87 6.72
C SER A 338 -27.60 9.69 5.53
N TYR A 339 -28.31 9.70 4.41
CA TYR A 339 -27.88 10.32 3.15
C TYR A 339 -28.92 11.28 2.61
N ASP A 340 -28.48 12.29 1.88
CA ASP A 340 -29.35 13.24 1.20
C ASP A 340 -29.90 12.63 -0.11
N LEU A 341 -29.15 11.65 -0.69
CA LEU A 341 -29.52 10.97 -1.92
C LEU A 341 -29.04 9.50 -1.91
N CYS A 342 -29.94 8.56 -2.20
CA CYS A 342 -29.63 7.15 -2.37
C CYS A 342 -30.00 6.71 -3.79
N LEU A 343 -29.02 6.15 -4.52
CA LEU A 343 -29.18 5.82 -5.95
C LEU A 343 -28.84 4.35 -6.22
N ASP A 344 -29.72 3.70 -6.99
CA ASP A 344 -29.49 2.35 -7.50
C ASP A 344 -28.99 2.41 -8.95
N THR A 345 -27.72 2.03 -9.17
CA THR A 345 -27.09 2.03 -10.49
C THR A 345 -27.53 0.88 -11.38
N GLN A 346 -28.33 -0.07 -10.90
CA GLN A 346 -28.88 -1.13 -11.74
C GLN A 346 -29.95 -0.58 -12.71
N HIS A 347 -30.78 0.30 -12.19
CA HIS A 347 -31.89 0.86 -12.98
C HIS A 347 -31.56 2.19 -13.65
N LEU A 348 -30.70 2.99 -13.00
CA LEU A 348 -30.33 4.32 -13.49
C LEU A 348 -29.15 4.31 -14.45
N GLY A 349 -28.34 3.24 -14.46
CA GLY A 349 -27.01 3.29 -15.08
C GLY A 349 -26.03 4.15 -14.27
N LEU A 350 -24.80 4.21 -14.71
CA LEU A 350 -23.76 5.03 -14.07
C LEU A 350 -23.91 6.50 -14.45
N GLU A 351 -24.25 6.75 -15.68
CA GLU A 351 -24.48 8.08 -16.29
C GLU A 351 -25.69 8.76 -15.64
N GLY A 352 -26.84 8.08 -15.57
CA GLY A 352 -28.05 8.63 -14.95
C GLY A 352 -27.86 8.90 -13.45
N ALA A 353 -27.12 8.06 -12.74
CA ALA A 353 -26.76 8.32 -11.35
C ALA A 353 -25.89 9.57 -11.23
N ALA A 354 -24.93 9.79 -12.14
CA ALA A 354 -24.09 10.98 -12.15
C ALA A 354 -24.90 12.26 -12.40
N GLU A 355 -25.80 12.24 -13.39
CA GLU A 355 -26.68 13.38 -13.71
C GLU A 355 -27.56 13.81 -12.53
N LEU A 356 -28.15 12.83 -11.81
CA LEU A 356 -28.95 13.11 -10.62
C LEU A 356 -28.14 13.74 -9.51
N ILE A 357 -26.91 13.29 -9.30
CA ILE A 357 -26.00 13.90 -8.28
C ILE A 357 -25.63 15.32 -8.68
N VAL A 358 -25.34 15.57 -9.94
CA VAL A 358 -25.04 16.93 -10.46
C VAL A 358 -26.24 17.86 -10.27
N ALA A 359 -27.45 17.40 -10.60
CA ALA A 359 -28.67 18.17 -10.39
C ALA A 359 -28.89 18.50 -8.92
N ALA A 360 -28.73 17.50 -8.03
CA ALA A 360 -28.85 17.70 -6.59
C ALA A 360 -27.81 18.68 -6.02
N ALA A 361 -26.56 18.61 -6.50
CA ALA A 361 -25.49 19.54 -6.12
C ALA A 361 -25.80 20.98 -6.50
N ARG A 362 -26.30 21.21 -7.72
CA ARG A 362 -26.72 22.54 -8.21
C ARG A 362 -27.91 23.10 -7.40
N LEU A 363 -28.91 22.26 -7.10
CA LEU A 363 -30.03 22.66 -6.27
C LEU A 363 -29.59 23.03 -4.85
N LYS A 364 -28.68 22.28 -4.26
CA LYS A 364 -28.15 22.57 -2.93
C LYS A 364 -27.38 23.88 -2.89
N GLN A 365 -26.59 24.16 -3.91
CA GLN A 365 -25.86 25.43 -4.05
C GLN A 365 -26.83 26.61 -4.16
N SER A 366 -27.82 26.55 -5.06
CA SER A 366 -28.81 27.63 -5.24
C SER A 366 -29.64 27.89 -3.98
N ASN A 367 -29.92 26.87 -3.18
CA ASN A 367 -30.62 27.05 -1.92
C ASN A 367 -29.73 27.70 -0.84
N ALA A 368 -28.43 27.38 -0.81
CA ALA A 368 -27.48 28.03 0.09
C ALA A 368 -27.33 29.54 -0.22
N GLU A 369 -27.31 29.91 -1.49
CA GLU A 369 -27.25 31.31 -1.94
C GLU A 369 -28.51 32.11 -1.63
N ARG A 370 -29.67 31.44 -1.54
CA ARG A 370 -30.96 32.09 -1.16
C ARG A 370 -31.11 32.33 0.34
N THR A 371 -30.35 31.60 1.15
CA THR A 371 -30.41 31.64 2.62
C THR A 371 -29.29 32.46 3.27
N ALA A 372 -28.27 32.84 2.49
CA ALA A 372 -27.17 33.72 2.88
C ALA A 372 -27.53 35.18 2.60
#